data_974ce57d6e7fce317ffb63831f4fca90
#
_entry.id   974ce57d6e7fce317ffb63831f4fca90
#
_cell.length_a   1.000
_cell.length_b   1.000
_cell.length_c   1.000
_cell.angle_alpha   90.00
_cell.angle_beta   90.00
_cell.angle_gamma   90.00
#
_symmetry.space_group_name_H-M   'P 1'
#
loop_
_entity.id
_entity.type
_entity.pdbx_description
1 polymer ?
#
loop_
_entity_poly.entity_id
_entity_poly.type
_entity_poly.pdbx_seq_one_letter_code
_entity_poly.pdbx_strand_id
1 'polypeptide(L)'
;MKKGIKKVFKVIGRIFLVLLILFFILTIIFACMKKSLRQKNVDILKADGFVNLVSAGDYDMNVNIFGNGKYKIIAMPASWDYGLPVEMKQLSEYLDDDISFVAVTRPGYGISGETKKDVTTEYIVESTRTALKNAGVETPYILMAHSMSGPYVTYWENKYPEEISGVIFRNSISSAEDEMPEKGVPKLMKNAAVAIGTFANKTGWTTAMNALFAEEDEDSYGVYAKDVLAFKKAAVPNYGEVKNYNINMKTAWDSIQANDIPKVYITNDFETLEDVKEYLMFLYGEVDEELAQERFEESQSEWHKEHRKKISEYCKSLGNCKEVNIPASHDISDQKPEEFAKEIEKLIDRIK
;
A
#
# COMPACT_ATOMS: atom_id res chain seq x y z
N MET A 1 1.91 48.11 -32.88
CA MET A 1 1.39 46.91 -32.22
C MET A 1 2.04 45.58 -32.68
N LYS A 2 2.01 45.19 -33.97
CA LYS A 2 2.55 43.90 -34.45
C LYS A 2 4.04 43.65 -34.20
N LYS A 3 4.94 44.67 -34.20
CA LYS A 3 6.39 44.51 -33.92
C LYS A 3 6.67 44.23 -32.43
N GLY A 4 5.92 44.85 -31.50
CA GLY A 4 6.06 44.59 -30.06
C GLY A 4 5.68 43.17 -29.69
N ILE A 5 4.56 42.68 -30.21
CA ILE A 5 4.07 41.29 -29.99
C ILE A 5 5.09 40.27 -30.49
N LYS A 6 5.67 40.45 -31.69
CA LYS A 6 6.73 39.53 -32.18
C LYS A 6 7.98 39.51 -31.30
N LYS A 7 8.35 40.65 -30.66
CA LYS A 7 9.48 40.71 -29.72
C LYS A 7 9.18 39.93 -28.43
N VAL A 8 7.95 40.05 -27.91
CA VAL A 8 7.49 39.30 -26.72
C VAL A 8 7.50 37.79 -27.01
N PHE A 9 6.94 37.32 -28.11
CA PHE A 9 6.98 35.92 -28.50
C PHE A 9 8.41 35.37 -28.66
N LYS A 10 9.35 36.16 -29.18
CA LYS A 10 10.76 35.76 -29.25
C LYS A 10 11.43 35.62 -27.90
N VAL A 11 11.09 36.49 -26.93
CA VAL A 11 11.58 36.41 -25.55
C VAL A 11 11.01 35.16 -24.87
N ILE A 12 9.69 34.95 -24.94
CA ILE A 12 9.04 33.76 -24.41
C ILE A 12 9.63 32.48 -25.00
N GLY A 13 9.83 32.44 -26.32
CA GLY A 13 10.45 31.28 -26.98
C GLY A 13 11.89 30.99 -26.51
N ARG A 14 12.68 32.05 -26.24
CA ARG A 14 14.03 31.89 -25.67
C ARG A 14 13.99 31.37 -24.23
N ILE A 15 13.11 31.90 -23.41
CA ILE A 15 12.91 31.43 -22.03
C ILE A 15 12.49 29.97 -22.04
N PHE A 16 11.52 29.61 -22.88
CA PHE A 16 11.08 28.22 -23.04
C PHE A 16 12.22 27.30 -23.46
N LEU A 17 13.03 27.71 -24.43
CA LEU A 17 14.19 26.92 -24.87
C LEU A 17 15.22 26.72 -23.76
N VAL A 18 15.51 27.76 -22.95
CA VAL A 18 16.43 27.65 -21.81
C VAL A 18 15.87 26.68 -20.76
N LEU A 19 14.57 26.78 -20.42
CA LEU A 19 13.93 25.88 -19.49
C LEU A 19 13.93 24.43 -20.01
N LEU A 20 13.72 24.22 -21.28
CA LEU A 20 13.78 22.91 -21.91
C LEU A 20 15.19 22.30 -21.83
N ILE A 21 16.23 23.10 -22.11
CA ILE A 21 17.64 22.66 -21.98
C ILE A 21 17.95 22.30 -20.51
N LEU A 22 17.53 23.12 -19.55
CA LEU A 22 17.72 22.86 -18.13
C LEU A 22 17.00 21.56 -17.72
N PHE A 23 15.77 21.35 -18.18
CA PHE A 23 15.03 20.11 -17.94
C PHE A 23 15.79 18.87 -18.44
N PHE A 24 16.35 18.90 -19.65
CA PHE A 24 17.14 17.79 -20.18
C PHE A 24 18.44 17.57 -19.41
N ILE A 25 19.13 18.64 -19.01
CA ILE A 25 20.35 18.54 -18.19
C ILE A 25 20.03 17.88 -16.85
N LEU A 26 18.98 18.35 -16.14
CA LEU A 26 18.54 17.77 -14.87
C LEU A 26 18.12 16.30 -15.04
N THR A 27 17.41 15.97 -16.11
CA THR A 27 17.01 14.59 -16.41
C THR A 27 18.23 13.66 -16.56
N ILE A 28 19.29 14.11 -17.25
CA ILE A 28 20.53 13.33 -17.37
C ILE A 28 21.22 13.18 -16.00
N ILE A 29 21.30 14.26 -15.22
CA ILE A 29 21.90 14.23 -13.88
C ILE A 29 21.13 13.23 -12.99
N PHE A 30 19.82 13.32 -12.92
CA PHE A 30 18.99 12.44 -12.09
C PHE A 30 19.05 10.97 -12.54
N ALA A 31 19.08 10.72 -13.85
CA ALA A 31 19.27 9.37 -14.39
C ALA A 31 20.63 8.77 -13.97
N CYS A 32 21.70 9.57 -13.98
CA CYS A 32 23.01 9.13 -13.51
C CYS A 32 23.03 8.89 -11.98
N MET A 33 22.31 9.69 -11.21
CA MET A 33 22.29 9.61 -9.74
C MET A 33 21.32 8.54 -9.20
N LYS A 34 20.30 8.14 -9.98
CA LYS A 34 19.23 7.21 -9.53
C LYS A 34 19.80 5.98 -8.80
N LYS A 35 20.76 5.30 -9.39
CA LYS A 35 21.34 4.07 -8.83
C LYS A 35 22.05 4.33 -7.50
N SER A 36 22.84 5.38 -7.42
CA SER A 36 23.60 5.72 -6.20
C SER A 36 22.69 6.16 -5.07
N LEU A 37 21.69 7.00 -5.37
CA LEU A 37 20.72 7.46 -4.38
C LEU A 37 19.90 6.28 -3.82
N ARG A 38 19.45 5.38 -4.70
CA ARG A 38 18.74 4.17 -4.27
C ARG A 38 19.63 3.27 -3.42
N GLN A 39 20.88 3.02 -3.85
CA GLN A 39 21.81 2.15 -3.12
C GLN A 39 22.09 2.65 -1.71
N LYS A 40 22.28 3.97 -1.53
CA LYS A 40 22.46 4.57 -0.19
C LYS A 40 21.33 4.19 0.78
N ASN A 41 20.08 4.22 0.33
CA ASN A 41 18.93 3.87 1.16
C ASN A 41 18.84 2.35 1.40
N VAL A 42 19.19 1.54 0.39
CA VAL A 42 19.29 0.07 0.56
C VAL A 42 20.36 -0.28 1.61
N ASP A 43 21.49 0.45 1.65
CA ASP A 43 22.55 0.21 2.62
C ASP A 43 22.11 0.54 4.05
N ILE A 44 21.28 1.59 4.26
CA ILE A 44 20.64 1.89 5.54
C ILE A 44 19.76 0.72 5.97
N LEU A 45 18.82 0.32 5.12
CA LEU A 45 17.89 -0.78 5.40
C LEU A 45 18.58 -2.10 5.65
N LYS A 46 19.72 -2.34 4.98
CA LYS A 46 20.54 -3.54 5.17
C LYS A 46 21.20 -3.55 6.54
N ALA A 47 21.70 -2.41 7.00
CA ALA A 47 22.31 -2.28 8.32
C ALA A 47 21.31 -2.58 9.45
N ASP A 48 20.04 -2.22 9.26
CA ASP A 48 18.96 -2.40 10.23
C ASP A 48 18.14 -3.70 10.02
N GLY A 49 18.59 -4.58 9.10
CA GLY A 49 18.03 -5.93 8.90
C GLY A 49 16.75 -6.00 8.06
N PHE A 50 16.41 -4.94 7.32
CA PHE A 50 15.21 -4.88 6.49
C PHE A 50 15.42 -5.32 5.03
N VAL A 51 16.54 -5.94 4.69
CA VAL A 51 16.82 -6.40 3.31
C VAL A 51 16.84 -7.91 3.25
N ASN A 52 15.83 -8.48 2.62
CA ASN A 52 15.78 -9.90 2.25
C ASN A 52 15.16 -10.03 0.85
N LEU A 53 16.01 -9.84 -0.17
CA LEU A 53 15.60 -9.90 -1.57
C LEU A 53 15.61 -11.34 -2.05
N VAL A 54 14.47 -11.83 -2.50
CA VAL A 54 14.28 -13.16 -3.06
C VAL A 54 13.64 -13.08 -4.44
N SER A 55 13.96 -14.02 -5.32
CA SER A 55 13.40 -14.03 -6.66
C SER A 55 11.88 -14.24 -6.65
N ALA A 56 11.14 -13.35 -7.29
CA ALA A 56 9.71 -13.44 -7.55
C ALA A 56 9.41 -13.77 -9.04
N GLY A 57 10.41 -14.29 -9.75
CA GLY A 57 10.38 -14.61 -11.18
C GLY A 57 11.23 -13.64 -11.99
N ASP A 58 10.66 -12.56 -12.49
CA ASP A 58 11.39 -11.57 -13.32
C ASP A 58 11.89 -10.35 -12.55
N TYR A 59 11.65 -10.29 -11.24
CA TYR A 59 12.20 -9.29 -10.32
C TYR A 59 12.51 -9.92 -8.97
N ASP A 60 13.27 -9.21 -8.13
CA ASP A 60 13.50 -9.61 -6.74
C ASP A 60 12.53 -8.86 -5.83
N MET A 61 11.80 -9.61 -4.99
CA MET A 61 10.87 -9.10 -4.00
C MET A 61 11.55 -9.03 -2.64
N ASN A 62 11.37 -7.94 -1.90
CA ASN A 62 11.78 -7.89 -0.51
C ASN A 62 10.72 -8.59 0.36
N VAL A 63 11.15 -9.63 1.08
CA VAL A 63 10.31 -10.47 1.95
C VAL A 63 10.92 -10.45 3.34
N ASN A 64 10.37 -9.67 4.25
CA ASN A 64 10.84 -9.60 5.63
C ASN A 64 10.04 -10.53 6.54
N ILE A 65 10.73 -11.31 7.37
CA ILE A 65 10.11 -12.26 8.29
C ILE A 65 10.42 -11.81 9.71
N PHE A 66 9.37 -11.59 10.51
CA PHE A 66 9.46 -11.20 11.91
C PHE A 66 8.79 -12.27 12.78
N GLY A 67 9.56 -12.83 13.73
CA GLY A 67 9.15 -13.98 14.53
C GLY A 67 9.45 -15.33 13.86
N ASN A 68 9.28 -16.39 14.65
CA ASN A 68 9.49 -17.79 14.23
C ASN A 68 8.26 -18.67 14.52
N GLY A 69 7.12 -18.06 14.74
CA GLY A 69 5.87 -18.73 15.05
C GLY A 69 5.37 -19.63 13.91
N LYS A 70 4.50 -20.56 14.23
CA LYS A 70 3.89 -21.50 13.27
C LYS A 70 2.82 -20.85 12.38
N TYR A 71 2.14 -19.81 12.90
CA TYR A 71 1.14 -19.07 12.15
C TYR A 71 1.80 -17.97 11.32
N LYS A 72 1.85 -18.17 10.01
CA LYS A 72 2.52 -17.25 9.07
C LYS A 72 1.51 -16.27 8.50
N ILE A 73 1.56 -15.01 8.94
CA ILE A 73 0.71 -13.93 8.43
C ILE A 73 1.45 -13.25 7.28
N ILE A 74 0.95 -13.44 6.07
CA ILE A 74 1.49 -12.79 4.86
C ILE A 74 0.86 -11.42 4.74
N ALA A 75 1.59 -10.38 5.09
CA ALA A 75 1.13 -9.00 5.05
C ALA A 75 1.43 -8.35 3.69
N MET A 76 0.38 -7.83 3.04
CA MET A 76 0.44 -7.14 1.76
C MET A 76 0.13 -5.64 1.93
N PRO A 77 0.96 -4.72 1.37
CA PRO A 77 0.85 -3.28 1.61
C PRO A 77 -0.37 -2.64 0.96
N ALA A 78 -0.78 -1.48 1.47
CA ALA A 78 -1.68 -0.55 0.79
C ALA A 78 -1.05 0.02 -0.49
N SER A 79 -1.79 0.89 -1.20
CA SER A 79 -1.22 1.68 -2.30
C SER A 79 -0.18 2.66 -1.76
N TRP A 80 1.00 2.68 -2.36
CA TRP A 80 2.11 3.60 -2.02
C TRP A 80 2.64 3.46 -0.59
N ASP A 81 2.21 2.44 0.12
CA ASP A 81 2.77 2.06 1.41
C ASP A 81 4.14 1.40 1.19
N TYR A 82 5.17 2.09 1.64
CA TYR A 82 6.56 1.63 1.57
C TYR A 82 7.07 1.16 2.94
N GLY A 83 6.35 1.47 4.02
CA GLY A 83 6.71 1.22 5.40
C GLY A 83 6.28 -0.13 5.97
N LEU A 84 5.51 -0.93 5.23
CA LEU A 84 4.96 -2.20 5.71
C LEU A 84 5.94 -3.08 6.49
N PRO A 85 7.23 -3.28 6.09
CA PRO A 85 8.14 -4.10 6.89
C PRO A 85 8.39 -3.55 8.28
N VAL A 86 8.46 -2.23 8.43
CA VAL A 86 8.62 -1.56 9.73
C VAL A 86 7.38 -1.73 10.58
N GLU A 87 6.23 -1.47 10.01
CA GLU A 87 4.92 -1.65 10.65
C GLU A 87 4.74 -3.09 11.18
N MET A 88 5.05 -4.10 10.36
CA MET A 88 4.94 -5.50 10.77
C MET A 88 5.94 -5.88 11.86
N LYS A 89 7.11 -5.26 11.87
CA LYS A 89 8.08 -5.42 12.96
C LYS A 89 7.53 -4.85 14.27
N GLN A 90 6.98 -3.64 14.24
CA GLN A 90 6.37 -3.01 15.41
C GLN A 90 5.16 -3.82 15.92
N LEU A 91 4.25 -4.20 15.02
CA LEU A 91 3.07 -4.99 15.38
C LEU A 91 3.42 -6.37 15.94
N SER A 92 4.54 -6.97 15.53
CA SER A 92 4.97 -8.26 16.06
C SER A 92 5.28 -8.22 17.56
N GLU A 93 5.53 -7.06 18.14
CA GLU A 93 5.78 -6.89 19.58
C GLU A 93 4.52 -7.01 20.45
N TYR A 94 3.33 -6.96 19.82
CA TYR A 94 2.01 -7.08 20.47
C TYR A 94 1.40 -8.48 20.37
N LEU A 95 2.07 -9.44 19.76
CA LEU A 95 1.54 -10.77 19.45
C LEU A 95 2.37 -11.88 20.10
N ASP A 96 1.74 -13.03 20.27
CA ASP A 96 2.37 -14.22 20.82
C ASP A 96 3.49 -14.77 19.93
N ASP A 97 4.47 -15.44 20.55
CA ASP A 97 5.66 -16.02 19.87
C ASP A 97 5.30 -17.09 18.83
N ASP A 98 4.09 -17.65 18.85
CA ASP A 98 3.63 -18.63 17.86
C ASP A 98 3.13 -18.00 16.54
N ILE A 99 3.19 -16.68 16.43
CA ILE A 99 2.83 -15.89 15.24
C ILE A 99 4.08 -15.31 14.57
N SER A 100 4.09 -15.30 13.27
CA SER A 100 5.14 -14.63 12.48
C SER A 100 4.50 -13.76 11.41
N PHE A 101 5.00 -12.55 11.25
CA PHE A 101 4.69 -11.73 10.07
C PHE A 101 5.68 -11.99 8.95
N VAL A 102 5.15 -12.07 7.75
CA VAL A 102 5.90 -12.10 6.50
C VAL A 102 5.45 -10.90 5.65
N ALA A 103 6.16 -9.79 5.78
CA ALA A 103 5.90 -8.60 5.00
C ALA A 103 6.45 -8.75 3.58
N VAL A 104 5.56 -8.70 2.58
CA VAL A 104 5.92 -8.79 1.16
C VAL A 104 5.70 -7.45 0.48
N THR A 105 6.64 -7.02 -0.37
CA THR A 105 6.55 -5.74 -1.05
C THR A 105 6.44 -5.93 -2.56
N ARG A 106 5.37 -5.36 -3.16
CA ARG A 106 5.06 -5.50 -4.59
C ARG A 106 6.14 -4.90 -5.51
N PRO A 107 6.10 -5.16 -6.84
CA PRO A 107 7.09 -4.61 -7.78
C PRO A 107 7.21 -3.08 -7.69
N GLY A 108 8.41 -2.58 -7.44
CA GLY A 108 8.69 -1.15 -7.29
C GLY A 108 8.38 -0.54 -5.93
N TYR A 109 7.81 -1.30 -5.00
CA TYR A 109 7.60 -0.86 -3.61
C TYR A 109 8.90 -1.01 -2.81
N GLY A 110 9.20 -0.03 -1.97
CA GLY A 110 10.41 -0.02 -1.14
C GLY A 110 11.65 -0.36 -1.96
N ILE A 111 12.32 -1.46 -1.61
CA ILE A 111 13.52 -1.94 -2.28
C ILE A 111 13.28 -3.08 -3.27
N SER A 112 12.05 -3.55 -3.44
CA SER A 112 11.71 -4.53 -4.47
C SER A 112 12.06 -4.04 -5.87
N GLY A 113 12.39 -4.98 -6.74
CA GLY A 113 12.74 -4.71 -8.13
C GLY A 113 11.56 -4.21 -8.96
N GLU A 114 11.87 -3.63 -10.11
CA GLU A 114 10.86 -3.27 -11.12
C GLU A 114 10.52 -4.49 -12.00
N THR A 115 9.28 -4.62 -12.43
CA THR A 115 8.86 -5.59 -13.45
C THR A 115 8.58 -4.90 -14.78
N LYS A 116 8.74 -5.64 -15.89
CA LYS A 116 8.31 -5.24 -17.23
C LYS A 116 6.97 -5.81 -17.63
N LYS A 117 6.41 -6.71 -16.81
CA LYS A 117 5.12 -7.33 -17.05
C LYS A 117 3.97 -6.40 -16.64
N ASP A 118 2.78 -6.65 -17.16
CA ASP A 118 1.57 -5.99 -16.69
C ASP A 118 1.28 -6.45 -15.26
N VAL A 119 1.06 -5.47 -14.37
CA VAL A 119 0.80 -5.69 -12.94
C VAL A 119 -0.70 -5.96 -12.77
N THR A 120 -1.08 -7.21 -13.00
CA THR A 120 -2.45 -7.73 -12.80
C THR A 120 -2.56 -8.43 -11.45
N THR A 121 -3.78 -8.68 -11.01
CA THR A 121 -4.07 -9.45 -9.79
C THR A 121 -3.37 -10.82 -9.84
N GLU A 122 -3.50 -11.55 -10.93
CA GLU A 122 -2.85 -12.84 -11.12
C GLU A 122 -1.34 -12.75 -11.04
N TYR A 123 -0.75 -11.73 -11.70
CA TYR A 123 0.69 -11.55 -11.68
C TYR A 123 1.22 -11.25 -10.27
N ILE A 124 0.53 -10.38 -9.51
CA ILE A 124 0.91 -10.06 -8.14
C ILE A 124 0.86 -11.31 -7.26
N VAL A 125 -0.23 -12.08 -7.33
CA VAL A 125 -0.38 -13.30 -6.54
C VAL A 125 0.69 -14.33 -6.92
N GLU A 126 0.88 -14.65 -8.20
CA GLU A 126 1.85 -15.66 -8.63
C GLU A 126 3.30 -15.26 -8.32
N SER A 127 3.65 -13.98 -8.47
CA SER A 127 4.98 -13.50 -8.11
C SER A 127 5.21 -13.54 -6.60
N THR A 128 4.19 -13.23 -5.79
CA THR A 128 4.27 -13.33 -4.33
C THR A 128 4.41 -14.79 -3.88
N ARG A 129 3.60 -15.71 -4.41
CA ARG A 129 3.73 -17.16 -4.13
C ARG A 129 5.12 -17.69 -4.49
N THR A 130 5.67 -17.25 -5.63
CA THR A 130 7.04 -17.59 -6.05
C THR A 130 8.08 -17.08 -5.06
N ALA A 131 7.95 -15.83 -4.62
CA ALA A 131 8.86 -15.23 -3.64
C ALA A 131 8.79 -15.94 -2.28
N LEU A 132 7.60 -16.23 -1.77
CA LEU A 132 7.42 -16.95 -0.50
C LEU A 132 8.05 -18.35 -0.55
N LYS A 133 7.84 -19.09 -1.63
CA LYS A 133 8.49 -20.39 -1.83
C LYS A 133 10.01 -20.26 -1.83
N ASN A 134 10.56 -19.26 -2.51
CA ASN A 134 12.00 -19.02 -2.57
C ASN A 134 12.57 -18.50 -1.24
N ALA A 135 11.74 -17.85 -0.41
CA ALA A 135 12.09 -17.45 0.95
C ALA A 135 11.98 -18.60 1.97
N GLY A 136 11.50 -19.79 1.56
CA GLY A 136 11.29 -20.93 2.44
C GLY A 136 10.09 -20.78 3.39
N VAL A 137 9.11 -19.94 3.04
CA VAL A 137 7.88 -19.79 3.80
C VAL A 137 6.89 -20.85 3.37
N GLU A 138 6.54 -21.74 4.27
CA GLU A 138 5.66 -22.88 3.99
C GLU A 138 4.19 -22.56 4.28
N THR A 139 3.29 -23.19 3.52
CA THR A 139 1.83 -23.15 3.75
C THR A 139 1.43 -24.00 4.96
N PRO A 140 0.24 -23.83 5.57
CA PRO A 140 -0.77 -22.85 5.17
C PRO A 140 -0.47 -21.43 5.68
N TYR A 141 -0.96 -20.41 4.95
CA TYR A 141 -0.81 -19.00 5.28
C TYR A 141 -2.06 -18.42 5.94
N ILE A 142 -1.89 -17.37 6.74
CA ILE A 142 -2.92 -16.39 7.04
C ILE A 142 -2.61 -15.18 6.13
N LEU A 143 -3.52 -14.80 5.24
CA LEU A 143 -3.32 -13.63 4.39
C LEU A 143 -3.79 -12.37 5.12
N MET A 144 -3.04 -11.29 5.04
CA MET A 144 -3.45 -9.98 5.54
C MET A 144 -3.38 -8.94 4.43
N ALA A 145 -4.53 -8.39 4.09
CA ALA A 145 -4.67 -7.31 3.12
C ALA A 145 -4.82 -5.97 3.81
N HIS A 146 -4.10 -4.96 3.35
CA HIS A 146 -4.36 -3.57 3.68
C HIS A 146 -4.81 -2.79 2.44
N SER A 147 -5.98 -2.11 2.56
CA SER A 147 -6.47 -1.22 1.50
C SER A 147 -6.46 -1.89 0.11
N MET A 148 -5.64 -1.41 -0.82
CA MET A 148 -5.51 -1.89 -2.20
C MET A 148 -5.11 -3.37 -2.34
N SER A 149 -4.62 -4.01 -1.30
CA SER A 149 -4.30 -5.44 -1.33
C SER A 149 -5.54 -6.35 -1.21
N GLY A 150 -6.70 -5.80 -0.86
CA GLY A 150 -7.95 -6.56 -0.77
C GLY A 150 -8.23 -7.43 -2.00
N PRO A 151 -8.25 -6.88 -3.21
CA PRO A 151 -8.45 -7.64 -4.44
C PRO A 151 -7.44 -8.78 -4.64
N TYR A 152 -6.18 -8.58 -4.31
CA TYR A 152 -5.14 -9.60 -4.48
C TYR A 152 -5.33 -10.76 -3.51
N VAL A 153 -5.62 -10.46 -2.25
CA VAL A 153 -5.91 -11.46 -1.23
C VAL A 153 -7.20 -12.20 -1.55
N THR A 154 -8.25 -11.50 -1.99
CA THR A 154 -9.51 -12.11 -2.43
C THR A 154 -9.29 -13.12 -3.56
N TYR A 155 -8.55 -12.74 -4.59
CA TYR A 155 -8.22 -13.65 -5.67
C TYR A 155 -7.39 -14.85 -5.19
N TRP A 156 -6.39 -14.61 -4.33
CA TRP A 156 -5.51 -15.67 -3.83
C TRP A 156 -6.27 -16.73 -3.04
N GLU A 157 -7.08 -16.31 -2.05
CA GLU A 157 -7.84 -17.24 -1.22
C GLU A 157 -8.86 -18.08 -2.01
N ASN A 158 -9.45 -17.49 -3.06
CA ASN A 158 -10.41 -18.18 -3.90
C ASN A 158 -9.76 -19.10 -4.95
N LYS A 159 -8.57 -18.72 -5.41
CA LYS A 159 -7.84 -19.49 -6.43
C LYS A 159 -7.04 -20.65 -5.85
N TYR A 160 -6.51 -20.49 -4.63
CA TYR A 160 -5.62 -21.44 -3.95
C TYR A 160 -6.07 -21.65 -2.49
N PRO A 161 -7.32 -22.06 -2.24
CA PRO A 161 -7.86 -22.18 -0.89
C PRO A 161 -7.08 -23.18 -0.01
N GLU A 162 -6.45 -24.17 -0.61
CA GLU A 162 -5.63 -25.17 0.08
C GLU A 162 -4.34 -24.60 0.69
N GLU A 163 -3.91 -23.42 0.28
CA GLU A 163 -2.75 -22.73 0.83
C GLU A 163 -3.11 -21.85 2.02
N ILE A 164 -4.41 -21.61 2.30
CA ILE A 164 -4.87 -20.54 3.19
C ILE A 164 -5.59 -21.13 4.40
N SER A 165 -5.15 -20.74 5.60
CA SER A 165 -5.81 -21.09 6.86
C SER A 165 -6.69 -19.97 7.43
N GLY A 166 -6.48 -18.72 7.02
CA GLY A 166 -7.28 -17.59 7.47
C GLY A 166 -7.02 -16.33 6.65
N VAL A 167 -7.91 -15.34 6.77
CA VAL A 167 -7.77 -14.05 6.06
C VAL A 167 -8.13 -12.88 6.95
N ILE A 168 -7.32 -11.83 6.91
CA ILE A 168 -7.52 -10.55 7.57
C ILE A 168 -7.64 -9.47 6.50
N PHE A 169 -8.78 -8.83 6.42
CA PHE A 169 -8.97 -7.62 5.63
C PHE A 169 -8.90 -6.42 6.58
N ARG A 170 -7.80 -5.68 6.53
CA ARG A 170 -7.57 -4.48 7.32
C ARG A 170 -7.93 -3.26 6.48
N ASN A 171 -9.09 -2.66 6.75
CA ASN A 171 -9.62 -1.51 6.01
C ASN A 171 -9.35 -1.62 4.49
N SER A 172 -9.66 -2.79 3.98
CA SER A 172 -9.33 -3.18 2.60
C SER A 172 -10.39 -2.71 1.62
N ILE A 173 -9.97 -2.49 0.38
CA ILE A 173 -10.89 -2.31 -0.73
C ILE A 173 -11.64 -3.63 -0.95
N SER A 174 -12.97 -3.58 -0.92
CA SER A 174 -13.82 -4.67 -1.36
C SER A 174 -13.99 -4.62 -2.88
N SER A 175 -13.90 -5.76 -3.54
CA SER A 175 -13.96 -5.81 -5.01
C SER A 175 -15.30 -5.33 -5.61
N ALA A 176 -16.36 -5.21 -4.79
CA ALA A 176 -17.69 -4.79 -5.25
C ALA A 176 -17.86 -3.28 -5.46
N GLU A 177 -16.99 -2.46 -4.86
CA GLU A 177 -17.33 -1.06 -4.65
C GLU A 177 -16.50 -0.09 -5.42
N ASP A 178 -15.29 -0.47 -5.66
CA ASP A 178 -14.26 0.49 -6.00
C ASP A 178 -13.85 0.40 -7.47
N GLU A 179 -14.80 0.14 -8.34
CA GLU A 179 -14.62 0.61 -9.71
C GLU A 179 -14.30 2.09 -9.60
N MET A 180 -13.03 2.46 -9.82
CA MET A 180 -12.71 3.88 -9.96
C MET A 180 -13.74 4.48 -10.89
N PRO A 181 -14.55 5.45 -10.43
CA PRO A 181 -15.58 5.99 -11.27
C PRO A 181 -14.89 6.48 -12.54
N GLU A 182 -15.15 5.83 -13.67
CA GLU A 182 -14.74 6.35 -14.98
C GLU A 182 -15.33 7.76 -15.20
N LYS A 183 -16.26 8.16 -14.33
CA LYS A 183 -17.04 9.39 -14.35
C LYS A 183 -16.35 10.64 -13.79
N GLY A 184 -15.05 10.65 -13.51
CA GLY A 184 -14.41 11.87 -12.97
C GLY A 184 -13.15 12.30 -13.72
N VAL A 185 -12.31 11.35 -14.12
CA VAL A 185 -11.05 11.66 -14.79
C VAL A 185 -11.07 11.09 -16.21
N PRO A 186 -11.00 11.92 -17.25
CA PRO A 186 -10.96 11.43 -18.62
C PRO A 186 -9.82 10.40 -18.78
N LYS A 187 -10.09 9.29 -19.48
CA LYS A 187 -9.11 8.22 -19.78
C LYS A 187 -7.78 8.77 -20.31
N LEU A 188 -7.84 9.88 -21.07
CA LEU A 188 -6.65 10.58 -21.57
C LEU A 188 -5.79 11.13 -20.42
N MET A 189 -6.40 11.70 -19.39
CA MET A 189 -5.66 12.25 -18.23
C MET A 189 -5.04 11.13 -17.38
N LYS A 190 -5.78 10.03 -17.16
CA LYS A 190 -5.24 8.84 -16.48
C LYS A 190 -4.03 8.29 -17.24
N ASN A 191 -4.15 8.10 -18.55
CA ASN A 191 -3.05 7.61 -19.37
C ASN A 191 -1.85 8.58 -19.38
N ALA A 192 -2.09 9.89 -19.41
CA ALA A 192 -1.04 10.90 -19.32
C ALA A 192 -0.33 10.85 -17.96
N ALA A 193 -1.06 10.76 -16.86
CA ALA A 193 -0.49 10.63 -15.51
C ALA A 193 0.39 9.38 -15.38
N VAL A 194 -0.09 8.22 -15.86
CA VAL A 194 0.69 6.97 -15.90
C VAL A 194 1.95 7.12 -16.74
N ALA A 195 1.86 7.77 -17.91
CA ALA A 195 3.00 7.99 -18.78
C ALA A 195 4.04 8.94 -18.16
N ILE A 196 3.60 10.03 -17.54
CA ILE A 196 4.46 11.00 -16.83
C ILE A 196 5.14 10.33 -15.65
N GLY A 197 4.40 9.62 -14.80
CA GLY A 197 4.96 8.90 -13.66
C GLY A 197 5.99 7.84 -14.08
N THR A 198 5.66 7.05 -15.11
CA THR A 198 6.59 6.05 -15.69
C THR A 198 7.86 6.71 -16.23
N PHE A 199 7.73 7.85 -16.91
CA PHE A 199 8.87 8.62 -17.37
C PHE A 199 9.72 9.13 -16.21
N ALA A 200 9.09 9.71 -15.19
CA ALA A 200 9.78 10.22 -13.99
C ALA A 200 10.58 9.11 -13.28
N ASN A 201 9.99 7.93 -13.15
CA ASN A 201 10.68 6.77 -12.55
C ASN A 201 11.89 6.33 -13.39
N LYS A 202 11.70 6.15 -14.70
CA LYS A 202 12.78 5.69 -15.60
C LYS A 202 13.94 6.66 -15.64
N THR A 203 13.67 7.94 -15.59
CA THR A 203 14.67 9.02 -15.69
C THR A 203 15.21 9.50 -14.35
N GLY A 204 14.79 8.90 -13.24
CA GLY A 204 15.30 9.22 -11.90
C GLY A 204 14.70 10.46 -11.25
N TRP A 205 13.72 11.12 -11.87
CA TRP A 205 13.02 12.26 -11.27
C TRP A 205 12.34 11.88 -9.97
N THR A 206 11.61 10.76 -9.91
CA THR A 206 10.95 10.28 -8.67
C THR A 206 11.98 10.08 -7.56
N THR A 207 13.09 9.38 -7.84
CA THR A 207 14.16 9.13 -6.87
C THR A 207 14.79 10.42 -6.37
N ALA A 208 15.04 11.39 -7.27
CA ALA A 208 15.59 12.69 -6.91
C ALA A 208 14.62 13.51 -6.06
N MET A 209 13.34 13.54 -6.41
CA MET A 209 12.32 14.25 -5.63
C MET A 209 12.15 13.64 -4.24
N ASN A 210 12.08 12.33 -4.12
CA ASN A 210 12.04 11.66 -2.83
C ASN A 210 13.30 11.94 -1.99
N ALA A 211 14.48 11.97 -2.62
CA ALA A 211 15.72 12.29 -1.91
C ALA A 211 15.77 13.73 -1.38
N LEU A 212 15.13 14.69 -2.08
CA LEU A 212 15.15 16.10 -1.74
C LEU A 212 14.03 16.52 -0.77
N PHE A 213 12.86 15.92 -0.88
CA PHE A 213 11.63 16.40 -0.24
C PHE A 213 10.95 15.41 0.70
N ALA A 214 11.35 14.13 0.72
CA ALA A 214 10.80 13.21 1.71
C ALA A 214 11.51 13.41 3.04
N GLU A 215 10.74 13.55 4.11
CA GLU A 215 11.16 13.78 5.47
C GLU A 215 10.86 12.57 6.35
N GLU A 216 11.53 12.48 7.50
CA GLU A 216 11.28 11.48 8.52
C GLU A 216 9.98 11.83 9.25
N ASP A 217 9.22 10.80 9.59
CA ASP A 217 8.02 10.90 10.40
C ASP A 217 8.31 10.21 11.75
N GLU A 218 8.93 10.97 12.65
CA GLU A 218 9.31 10.48 13.98
C GLU A 218 8.10 10.27 14.87
N ASP A 219 7.03 11.03 14.66
CA ASP A 219 5.81 10.93 15.46
C ASP A 219 5.10 9.61 15.24
N SER A 220 5.02 9.14 13.98
CA SER A 220 4.38 7.87 13.63
C SER A 220 5.30 6.64 13.82
N TYR A 221 6.59 6.77 13.53
CA TYR A 221 7.49 5.61 13.47
C TYR A 221 8.62 5.59 14.49
N GLY A 222 8.76 6.65 15.30
CA GLY A 222 9.77 6.74 16.37
C GLY A 222 11.17 6.37 15.87
N VAL A 223 11.80 5.40 16.53
CA VAL A 223 13.18 4.97 16.21
C VAL A 223 13.33 4.39 14.79
N TYR A 224 12.26 4.00 14.15
CA TYR A 224 12.24 3.44 12.79
C TYR A 224 11.92 4.47 11.68
N ALA A 225 11.71 5.74 12.02
CA ALA A 225 11.37 6.79 11.04
C ALA A 225 12.38 6.86 9.88
N LYS A 226 13.67 6.72 10.18
CA LYS A 226 14.75 6.68 9.17
C LYS A 226 14.60 5.49 8.19
N ASP A 227 14.10 4.35 8.67
CA ASP A 227 13.95 3.14 7.85
C ASP A 227 12.76 3.28 6.92
N VAL A 228 11.62 3.79 7.40
CA VAL A 228 10.47 4.14 6.57
C VAL A 228 10.86 5.15 5.50
N LEU A 229 11.61 6.20 5.87
CA LEU A 229 12.14 7.17 4.92
C LEU A 229 13.07 6.53 3.89
N ALA A 230 13.93 5.60 4.31
CA ALA A 230 14.83 4.89 3.40
C ALA A 230 14.05 4.01 2.41
N PHE A 231 13.00 3.29 2.85
CA PHE A 231 12.08 2.56 1.98
C PHE A 231 11.41 3.50 0.96
N LYS A 232 10.88 4.64 1.40
CA LYS A 232 10.24 5.66 0.55
C LYS A 232 11.22 6.22 -0.49
N LYS A 233 12.46 6.55 -0.08
CA LYS A 233 13.50 7.08 -0.97
C LYS A 233 14.07 6.04 -1.94
N ALA A 234 14.04 4.75 -1.59
CA ALA A 234 14.46 3.65 -2.46
C ALA A 234 13.38 3.21 -3.45
N ALA A 235 12.11 3.51 -3.18
CA ALA A 235 10.99 3.05 -3.98
C ALA A 235 11.02 3.59 -5.42
N VAL A 236 10.58 2.76 -6.35
CA VAL A 236 10.35 3.10 -7.76
C VAL A 236 8.90 2.71 -8.11
N PRO A 237 7.93 3.57 -7.79
CA PRO A 237 6.51 3.25 -7.88
C PRO A 237 6.10 2.66 -9.23
N ASN A 238 5.34 1.55 -9.21
CA ASN A 238 4.84 0.92 -10.44
C ASN A 238 3.43 1.42 -10.76
N TYR A 239 3.32 2.22 -11.81
CA TYR A 239 2.02 2.73 -12.29
C TYR A 239 1.17 1.68 -13.04
N GLY A 240 1.65 0.45 -13.17
CA GLY A 240 0.91 -0.66 -13.78
C GLY A 240 -0.33 -1.04 -12.97
N GLU A 241 -0.28 -0.95 -11.64
CA GLU A 241 -1.45 -1.17 -10.77
C GLU A 241 -2.54 -0.13 -11.06
N VAL A 242 -2.18 1.15 -11.16
CA VAL A 242 -3.13 2.23 -11.48
C VAL A 242 -3.72 2.04 -12.87
N LYS A 243 -2.90 1.63 -13.85
CA LYS A 243 -3.37 1.33 -15.21
C LYS A 243 -4.39 0.20 -15.22
N ASN A 244 -4.14 -0.86 -14.46
CA ASN A 244 -4.94 -2.10 -14.48
C ASN A 244 -6.00 -2.14 -13.36
N TYR A 245 -6.22 -1.05 -12.64
CA TYR A 245 -7.09 -1.01 -11.46
C TYR A 245 -8.43 -1.72 -11.65
N ASN A 246 -9.24 -1.29 -12.63
CA ASN A 246 -10.58 -1.85 -12.86
C ASN A 246 -10.53 -3.34 -13.27
N ILE A 247 -9.49 -3.75 -14.03
CA ILE A 247 -9.29 -5.16 -14.40
C ILE A 247 -8.95 -5.97 -13.14
N ASN A 248 -8.08 -5.45 -12.29
CA ASN A 248 -7.66 -6.10 -11.05
C ASN A 248 -8.84 -6.30 -10.11
N MET A 249 -9.69 -5.26 -9.94
CA MET A 249 -10.91 -5.35 -9.16
C MET A 249 -11.87 -6.39 -9.73
N LYS A 250 -12.12 -6.34 -11.04
CA LYS A 250 -13.01 -7.29 -11.69
C LYS A 250 -12.52 -8.73 -11.59
N THR A 251 -11.23 -8.97 -11.77
CA THR A 251 -10.64 -10.31 -11.62
C THR A 251 -10.84 -10.87 -10.22
N ALA A 252 -10.65 -10.05 -9.19
CA ALA A 252 -10.88 -10.46 -7.81
C ALA A 252 -12.37 -10.76 -7.57
N TRP A 253 -13.26 -9.87 -8.02
CA TRP A 253 -14.71 -10.03 -7.89
C TRP A 253 -15.22 -11.32 -8.58
N ASP A 254 -14.80 -11.56 -9.82
CA ASP A 254 -15.20 -12.73 -10.59
C ASP A 254 -14.67 -14.05 -9.97
N SER A 255 -13.66 -13.98 -9.09
CA SER A 255 -13.08 -15.16 -8.44
C SER A 255 -13.83 -15.59 -7.16
N ILE A 256 -14.70 -14.73 -6.60
CA ILE A 256 -15.32 -14.96 -5.30
C ILE A 256 -16.16 -16.25 -5.31
N GLN A 257 -15.87 -17.12 -4.36
CA GLN A 257 -16.64 -18.30 -4.02
C GLN A 257 -16.70 -18.42 -2.51
N ALA A 258 -17.90 -18.45 -1.96
CA ALA A 258 -18.07 -18.62 -0.52
C ALA A 258 -17.39 -19.89 -0.04
N ASN A 259 -16.57 -19.81 1.00
CA ASN A 259 -15.85 -20.94 1.57
C ASN A 259 -15.78 -20.84 3.11
N ASP A 260 -15.32 -21.92 3.75
CA ASP A 260 -15.29 -22.05 5.22
C ASP A 260 -13.99 -21.51 5.85
N ILE A 261 -13.04 -20.98 5.08
CA ILE A 261 -11.81 -20.38 5.62
C ILE A 261 -12.20 -19.25 6.56
N PRO A 262 -11.73 -19.25 7.82
CA PRO A 262 -12.01 -18.17 8.76
C PRO A 262 -11.48 -16.81 8.27
N LYS A 263 -12.35 -15.80 8.25
CA LYS A 263 -11.99 -14.46 7.84
C LYS A 263 -12.42 -13.42 8.87
N VAL A 264 -11.67 -12.32 8.95
CA VAL A 264 -12.09 -11.11 9.64
C VAL A 264 -11.94 -9.92 8.71
N TYR A 265 -12.97 -9.11 8.60
CA TYR A 265 -12.94 -7.82 7.92
C TYR A 265 -12.99 -6.72 8.98
N ILE A 266 -11.91 -5.95 9.09
CA ILE A 266 -11.75 -4.91 10.10
C ILE A 266 -11.92 -3.56 9.41
N THR A 267 -12.96 -2.81 9.82
CA THR A 267 -13.23 -1.43 9.42
C THR A 267 -12.67 -0.45 10.43
N ASN A 268 -12.61 0.82 10.08
CA ASN A 268 -12.12 1.91 10.94
C ASN A 268 -13.11 3.06 11.08
N ASP A 269 -14.41 2.74 11.02
CA ASP A 269 -15.47 3.74 11.05
C ASP A 269 -15.57 4.42 12.42
N PHE A 270 -15.70 5.74 12.45
CA PHE A 270 -15.98 6.50 13.67
C PHE A 270 -17.44 6.33 14.08
N GLU A 271 -17.66 5.83 15.29
CA GLU A 271 -18.99 5.61 15.87
C GLU A 271 -19.43 6.77 16.77
N THR A 272 -18.45 7.46 17.35
CA THR A 272 -18.65 8.58 18.26
C THR A 272 -17.80 9.78 17.90
N LEU A 273 -18.18 10.97 18.40
CA LEU A 273 -17.34 12.16 18.26
C LEU A 273 -16.00 12.00 18.96
N GLU A 274 -15.94 11.22 20.04
CA GLU A 274 -14.71 10.95 20.78
C GLU A 274 -13.71 10.14 19.92
N ASP A 275 -14.16 9.18 19.12
CA ASP A 275 -13.30 8.44 18.19
C ASP A 275 -12.59 9.39 17.22
N VAL A 276 -13.32 10.39 16.73
CA VAL A 276 -12.72 11.43 15.85
C VAL A 276 -11.72 12.28 16.58
N LYS A 277 -11.98 12.64 17.84
CA LYS A 277 -11.04 13.40 18.66
C LYS A 277 -9.76 12.62 18.96
N GLU A 278 -9.88 11.33 19.28
CA GLU A 278 -8.71 10.45 19.43
C GLU A 278 -7.91 10.35 18.15
N TYR A 279 -8.57 10.25 17.00
CA TYR A 279 -7.93 10.25 15.69
C TYR A 279 -7.20 11.57 15.39
N LEU A 280 -7.82 12.74 15.67
CA LEU A 280 -7.17 14.04 15.47
C LEU A 280 -5.98 14.25 16.43
N MET A 281 -6.12 13.81 17.68
CA MET A 281 -5.04 13.83 18.66
C MET A 281 -3.86 12.96 18.17
N PHE A 282 -4.13 11.78 17.61
CA PHE A 282 -3.10 10.90 17.04
C PHE A 282 -2.39 11.56 15.85
N LEU A 283 -3.13 12.23 14.95
CA LEU A 283 -2.54 12.81 13.73
C LEU A 283 -1.80 14.12 13.96
N TYR A 284 -2.35 14.98 14.83
CA TYR A 284 -1.92 16.38 14.94
C TYR A 284 -1.39 16.75 16.33
N GLY A 285 -1.50 15.85 17.31
CA GLY A 285 -1.13 16.13 18.70
C GLY A 285 -2.07 17.11 19.42
N GLU A 286 -3.14 17.54 18.74
CA GLU A 286 -4.16 18.46 19.30
C GLU A 286 -5.53 18.17 18.69
N VAL A 287 -6.59 18.62 19.35
CA VAL A 287 -7.97 18.46 18.89
C VAL A 287 -8.54 19.81 18.49
N ASP A 288 -8.92 19.96 17.24
CA ASP A 288 -9.78 21.02 16.73
C ASP A 288 -11.24 20.55 16.82
N GLU A 289 -12.02 21.17 17.71
CA GLU A 289 -13.42 20.78 17.99
C GLU A 289 -14.33 20.99 16.78
N GLU A 290 -14.11 22.01 15.96
CA GLU A 290 -14.92 22.29 14.76
C GLU A 290 -14.62 21.23 13.69
N LEU A 291 -13.33 20.93 13.45
CA LEU A 291 -12.91 19.86 12.55
C LEU A 291 -13.39 18.49 13.02
N ALA A 292 -13.35 18.22 14.32
CA ALA A 292 -13.86 16.96 14.88
C ALA A 292 -15.34 16.76 14.59
N GLN A 293 -16.14 17.82 14.79
CA GLN A 293 -17.58 17.79 14.52
C GLN A 293 -17.85 17.58 13.02
N GLU A 294 -17.15 18.30 12.13
CA GLU A 294 -17.28 18.16 10.68
C GLU A 294 -16.96 16.73 10.22
N ARG A 295 -15.83 16.17 10.68
CA ARG A 295 -15.42 14.79 10.35
C ARG A 295 -16.40 13.75 10.86
N PHE A 296 -16.95 13.96 12.07
CA PHE A 296 -17.96 13.06 12.61
C PHE A 296 -19.24 13.09 11.78
N GLU A 297 -19.74 14.28 11.40
CA GLU A 297 -20.91 14.42 10.54
C GLU A 297 -20.69 13.77 9.16
N GLU A 298 -19.50 13.94 8.57
CA GLU A 298 -19.11 13.27 7.32
C GLU A 298 -19.18 11.74 7.48
N SER A 299 -18.64 11.19 8.57
CA SER A 299 -18.67 9.74 8.85
C SER A 299 -20.07 9.17 9.02
N GLN A 300 -21.07 10.00 9.33
CA GLN A 300 -22.47 9.61 9.45
C GLN A 300 -23.29 9.84 8.17
N SER A 301 -22.65 10.24 7.08
CA SER A 301 -23.31 10.52 5.80
C SER A 301 -23.94 9.26 5.17
N GLU A 302 -24.91 9.46 4.26
CA GLU A 302 -25.53 8.35 3.52
C GLU A 302 -24.51 7.57 2.67
N TRP A 303 -23.47 8.24 2.19
CA TRP A 303 -22.40 7.58 1.46
C TRP A 303 -21.66 6.57 2.33
N HIS A 304 -21.28 6.94 3.56
CA HIS A 304 -20.61 6.02 4.50
C HIS A 304 -21.53 4.86 4.93
N LYS A 305 -22.82 5.11 5.11
CA LYS A 305 -23.79 4.04 5.41
C LYS A 305 -23.92 3.04 4.27
N GLU A 306 -23.99 3.52 3.04
CA GLU A 306 -24.05 2.66 1.86
C GLU A 306 -22.74 1.89 1.69
N HIS A 307 -21.60 2.54 1.94
CA HIS A 307 -20.27 1.92 1.91
C HIS A 307 -20.19 0.74 2.91
N ARG A 308 -20.57 0.94 4.18
CA ARG A 308 -20.63 -0.12 5.19
C ARG A 308 -21.53 -1.28 4.77
N LYS A 309 -22.70 -0.98 4.21
CA LYS A 309 -23.61 -2.02 3.71
C LYS A 309 -22.95 -2.89 2.65
N LYS A 310 -22.24 -2.31 1.72
CA LYS A 310 -21.54 -3.03 0.67
C LYS A 310 -20.39 -3.87 1.23
N ILE A 311 -19.62 -3.37 2.21
CA ILE A 311 -18.63 -4.17 2.93
C ILE A 311 -19.29 -5.40 3.55
N SER A 312 -20.45 -5.24 4.19
CA SER A 312 -21.22 -6.37 4.75
C SER A 312 -21.68 -7.36 3.68
N GLU A 313 -22.10 -6.88 2.52
CA GLU A 313 -22.48 -7.73 1.38
C GLU A 313 -21.25 -8.49 0.84
N TYR A 314 -20.12 -7.82 0.74
CA TYR A 314 -18.86 -8.44 0.35
C TYR A 314 -18.40 -9.51 1.34
N CYS A 315 -18.37 -9.19 2.64
CA CYS A 315 -18.01 -10.14 3.69
C CYS A 315 -18.91 -11.39 3.65
N LYS A 316 -20.22 -11.23 3.45
CA LYS A 316 -21.16 -12.35 3.26
C LYS A 316 -20.85 -13.17 2.01
N SER A 317 -20.43 -12.54 0.91
CA SER A 317 -20.11 -13.25 -0.33
C SER A 317 -18.86 -14.15 -0.22
N LEU A 318 -17.96 -13.83 0.72
CA LEU A 318 -16.75 -14.61 0.98
C LEU A 318 -16.99 -15.87 1.85
N GLY A 319 -18.12 -15.96 2.53
CA GLY A 319 -18.48 -17.11 3.40
C GLY A 319 -18.16 -16.84 4.86
N ASN A 320 -17.31 -17.63 5.50
CA ASN A 320 -17.00 -17.55 6.95
C ASN A 320 -16.23 -16.27 7.33
N CYS A 321 -16.83 -15.11 7.12
CA CYS A 321 -16.26 -13.79 7.37
C CYS A 321 -16.99 -13.08 8.52
N LYS A 322 -16.22 -12.57 9.51
CA LYS A 322 -16.71 -11.77 10.63
C LYS A 322 -16.31 -10.31 10.40
N GLU A 323 -17.27 -9.40 10.55
CA GLU A 323 -17.00 -7.97 10.55
C GLU A 323 -16.68 -7.49 11.96
N VAL A 324 -15.68 -6.62 12.09
CA VAL A 324 -15.25 -5.95 13.32
C VAL A 324 -14.94 -4.51 13.00
N ASN A 325 -15.36 -3.58 13.84
CA ASN A 325 -14.98 -2.18 13.73
C ASN A 325 -13.98 -1.81 14.83
N ILE A 326 -12.88 -1.17 14.44
CA ILE A 326 -11.90 -0.54 15.33
C ILE A 326 -11.80 0.92 14.89
N PRO A 327 -12.49 1.84 15.58
CA PRO A 327 -12.45 3.26 15.22
C PRO A 327 -11.02 3.81 15.28
N ALA A 328 -10.44 4.12 14.13
CA ALA A 328 -9.04 4.52 14.04
C ALA A 328 -8.74 5.27 12.73
N SER A 329 -7.48 5.61 12.53
CA SER A 329 -6.94 6.03 11.24
C SER A 329 -7.05 4.94 10.18
N HIS A 330 -6.76 5.27 8.92
CA HIS A 330 -6.67 4.26 7.86
C HIS A 330 -5.63 3.16 8.19
N ASP A 331 -4.57 3.53 8.89
CA ASP A 331 -3.54 2.63 9.41
C ASP A 331 -3.86 2.22 10.85
N ILE A 332 -4.86 1.32 11.00
CA ILE A 332 -5.39 0.86 12.29
C ILE A 332 -4.28 0.38 13.23
N SER A 333 -3.32 -0.36 12.71
CA SER A 333 -2.20 -0.94 13.46
C SER A 333 -1.25 0.10 14.05
N ASP A 334 -1.17 1.29 13.47
CA ASP A 334 -0.33 2.37 13.99
C ASP A 334 -1.00 3.07 15.16
N GLN A 335 -2.32 3.31 15.06
CA GLN A 335 -3.07 4.01 16.09
C GLN A 335 -3.58 3.09 17.22
N LYS A 336 -4.01 1.87 16.89
CA LYS A 336 -4.65 0.92 17.81
C LYS A 336 -4.00 -0.48 17.73
N PRO A 337 -2.66 -0.61 17.91
CA PRO A 337 -1.94 -1.88 17.70
C PRO A 337 -2.43 -3.00 18.62
N GLU A 338 -2.74 -2.71 19.89
CA GLU A 338 -3.20 -3.71 20.84
C GLU A 338 -4.60 -4.25 20.48
N GLU A 339 -5.50 -3.39 20.01
CA GLU A 339 -6.86 -3.79 19.62
C GLU A 339 -6.79 -4.61 18.33
N PHE A 340 -5.97 -4.20 17.39
CA PHE A 340 -5.75 -4.93 16.15
C PHE A 340 -5.11 -6.29 16.40
N ALA A 341 -4.10 -6.39 17.27
CA ALA A 341 -3.46 -7.64 17.66
C ALA A 341 -4.47 -8.63 18.27
N LYS A 342 -5.38 -8.17 19.14
CA LYS A 342 -6.45 -9.01 19.71
C LYS A 342 -7.38 -9.62 18.65
N GLU A 343 -7.68 -8.91 17.56
CA GLU A 343 -8.51 -9.48 16.50
C GLU A 343 -7.74 -10.51 15.66
N ILE A 344 -6.43 -10.34 15.50
CA ILE A 344 -5.55 -11.37 14.91
C ILE A 344 -5.59 -12.65 15.76
N GLU A 345 -5.41 -12.54 17.07
CA GLU A 345 -5.44 -13.68 17.99
C GLU A 345 -6.80 -14.40 17.97
N LYS A 346 -7.91 -13.65 17.97
CA LYS A 346 -9.26 -14.22 17.84
C LYS A 346 -9.47 -14.96 16.51
N LEU A 347 -8.87 -14.48 15.42
CA LEU A 347 -8.90 -15.22 14.16
C LEU A 347 -8.10 -16.51 14.27
N ILE A 348 -6.91 -16.47 14.87
CA ILE A 348 -6.07 -17.65 15.08
C ILE A 348 -6.78 -18.70 15.93
N ASP A 349 -7.53 -18.27 16.96
CA ASP A 349 -8.33 -19.20 17.77
C ASP A 349 -9.47 -19.89 16.99
N ARG A 350 -9.96 -19.28 15.93
CA ARG A 350 -10.91 -19.91 14.98
C ARG A 350 -10.25 -20.87 14.00
N ILE A 351 -8.94 -20.79 13.83
CA ILE A 351 -8.13 -21.66 12.96
C ILE A 351 -7.68 -22.92 13.70
N LYS A 352 -7.49 -22.85 15.04
CA LYS A 352 -7.09 -23.96 15.91
C LYS A 352 -8.17 -25.02 16.00
#